data_409e2fd03588ab97c5bd3724d04c809f
#
_entry.id   409e2fd03588ab97c5bd3724d04c809f
#
_cell.length_a   1.000
_cell.length_b   1.000
_cell.length_c   1.000
_cell.angle_alpha   90.00
_cell.angle_beta   90.00
_cell.angle_gamma   90.00
#
_symmetry.space_group_name_H-M   'P 1'
#
loop_
_entity.id
_entity.type
_entity.pdbx_description
1 polymer ?
#
loop_
_entity_poly.entity_id
_entity_poly.type
_entity_poly.pdbx_seq_one_letter_code
_entity_poly.pdbx_strand_id
1 'polypeptide(L)'
;MKRIISGMLLLVAVAALPQAAVAADAANGEKLAKRWCAACHVVATDQKSGNTHVAPFSAVAQMPGFDAAKLALYLLTPHPKMPDMSLSRAEAADLAAFIVTQGR
;
A
#
# COMPACT_ATOMS: atom_id res chain seq x y z
N MET A 1 33.29 58.72 18.90
CA MET A 1 31.98 58.09 19.21
C MET A 1 31.82 56.89 18.29
N LYS A 2 31.96 55.69 18.85
CA LYS A 2 31.73 54.46 18.09
C LYS A 2 30.26 54.09 18.23
N ARG A 3 29.50 54.18 17.13
CA ARG A 3 28.14 53.62 17.09
C ARG A 3 28.23 52.15 16.88
N ILE A 4 27.90 51.38 17.91
CA ILE A 4 27.71 49.94 17.81
C ILE A 4 26.34 49.71 17.24
N ILE A 5 26.28 49.34 15.96
CA ILE A 5 25.03 48.85 15.35
C ILE A 5 24.89 47.38 15.74
N SER A 6 24.12 47.12 16.80
CA SER A 6 23.72 45.76 17.12
C SER A 6 22.78 45.26 16.04
N GLY A 7 23.31 44.51 15.11
CA GLY A 7 22.54 43.74 14.15
C GLY A 7 21.85 42.58 14.88
N MET A 8 20.58 42.73 15.13
CA MET A 8 19.69 41.68 15.66
C MET A 8 19.46 40.69 14.53
N LEU A 9 20.19 39.58 14.54
CA LEU A 9 19.95 38.43 13.66
C LEU A 9 18.62 37.80 14.12
N LEU A 10 17.56 38.06 13.38
CA LEU A 10 16.33 37.27 13.51
C LEU A 10 16.59 35.86 12.94
N LEU A 11 16.81 34.89 13.80
CA LEU A 11 16.77 33.48 13.44
C LEU A 11 15.28 33.14 13.18
N VAL A 12 14.90 33.08 11.92
CA VAL A 12 13.63 32.49 11.53
C VAL A 12 13.78 30.98 11.64
N ALA A 13 13.32 30.43 12.75
CA ALA A 13 13.19 28.98 12.90
C ALA A 13 12.05 28.52 11.99
N VAL A 14 12.37 27.96 10.82
CA VAL A 14 11.40 27.28 9.98
C VAL A 14 11.07 25.98 10.70
N ALA A 15 9.94 25.96 11.42
CA ALA A 15 9.41 24.74 11.98
C ALA A 15 8.97 23.84 10.80
N ALA A 16 9.74 22.79 10.51
CA ALA A 16 9.33 21.75 9.60
C ALA A 16 8.13 21.01 10.23
N LEU A 17 6.94 21.27 9.71
CA LEU A 17 5.74 20.51 10.10
C LEU A 17 5.93 19.06 9.61
N PRO A 18 5.79 18.04 10.49
CA PRO A 18 5.82 16.67 10.04
C PRO A 18 4.66 16.44 9.08
N GLN A 19 4.99 16.09 7.84
CA GLN A 19 3.97 15.64 6.90
C GLN A 19 3.53 14.25 7.35
N ALA A 20 2.24 14.13 7.76
CA ALA A 20 1.66 12.84 8.04
C ALA A 20 1.66 12.01 6.74
N ALA A 21 2.45 10.94 6.71
CA ALA A 21 2.36 9.94 5.66
C ALA A 21 0.97 9.31 5.75
N VAL A 22 0.21 9.31 4.63
CA VAL A 22 -1.07 8.61 4.57
C VAL A 22 -0.78 7.12 4.60
N ALA A 23 -1.16 6.44 5.69
CA ALA A 23 -1.06 5.00 5.81
C ALA A 23 -2.02 4.32 4.82
N ALA A 24 -1.59 3.20 4.24
CA ALA A 24 -2.43 2.39 3.40
C ALA A 24 -3.63 1.84 4.18
N ASP A 25 -4.79 1.82 3.53
CA ASP A 25 -6.06 1.41 4.12
C ASP A 25 -6.39 -0.05 3.76
N ALA A 26 -6.14 -0.96 4.68
CA ALA A 26 -6.42 -2.39 4.49
C ALA A 26 -7.93 -2.67 4.33
N ALA A 27 -8.81 -1.90 4.96
CA ALA A 27 -10.25 -2.07 4.80
C ALA A 27 -10.71 -1.71 3.38
N ASN A 28 -10.15 -0.66 2.79
CA ASN A 28 -10.38 -0.35 1.38
C ASN A 28 -9.75 -1.42 0.46
N GLY A 29 -8.59 -1.94 0.82
CA GLY A 29 -7.94 -3.06 0.14
C GLY A 29 -8.82 -4.31 0.10
N GLU A 30 -9.52 -4.61 1.18
CA GLU A 30 -10.50 -5.71 1.22
C GLU A 30 -11.65 -5.51 0.21
N LYS A 31 -12.20 -4.31 0.14
CA LYS A 31 -13.26 -3.98 -0.84
C LYS A 31 -12.78 -4.16 -2.27
N LEU A 32 -11.58 -3.68 -2.56
CA LEU A 32 -10.96 -3.82 -3.89
C LEU A 32 -10.67 -5.28 -4.22
N ALA A 33 -10.18 -6.05 -3.27
CA ALA A 33 -9.91 -7.48 -3.44
C ALA A 33 -11.18 -8.28 -3.75
N LYS A 34 -12.25 -8.03 -3.02
CA LYS A 34 -13.55 -8.67 -3.26
C LYS A 34 -14.14 -8.31 -4.63
N ARG A 35 -13.91 -7.08 -5.08
CA ARG A 35 -14.38 -6.60 -6.38
C ARG A 35 -13.59 -7.18 -7.56
N TRP A 36 -12.26 -7.19 -7.47
CA TRP A 36 -11.38 -7.45 -8.62
C TRP A 36 -10.68 -8.80 -8.59
N CYS A 37 -10.47 -9.37 -7.42
CA CYS A 37 -9.56 -10.52 -7.25
C CYS A 37 -10.30 -11.82 -6.88
N ALA A 38 -11.45 -11.71 -6.22
CA ALA A 38 -12.17 -12.87 -5.66
C ALA A 38 -12.72 -13.83 -6.71
N ALA A 39 -12.85 -13.41 -7.97
CA ALA A 39 -13.29 -14.30 -9.05
C ALA A 39 -12.27 -15.44 -9.30
N CYS A 40 -10.99 -15.21 -9.01
CA CYS A 40 -9.93 -16.18 -9.21
C CYS A 40 -9.18 -16.54 -7.92
N HIS A 41 -8.89 -15.55 -7.07
CA HIS A 41 -8.18 -15.76 -5.81
C HIS A 41 -9.13 -16.00 -4.64
N VAL A 42 -8.72 -16.81 -3.69
CA VAL A 42 -9.30 -16.79 -2.35
C VAL A 42 -8.68 -15.61 -1.61
N VAL A 43 -9.46 -14.56 -1.41
CA VAL A 43 -8.96 -13.29 -0.87
C VAL A 43 -9.11 -13.17 0.64
N ALA A 44 -10.03 -13.93 1.23
CA ALA A 44 -10.29 -13.90 2.67
C ALA A 44 -10.80 -15.26 3.16
N THR A 45 -10.76 -15.46 4.48
CA THR A 45 -11.12 -16.73 5.12
C THR A 45 -12.62 -17.09 5.00
N ASP A 46 -13.47 -16.09 4.77
CA ASP A 46 -14.92 -16.28 4.56
C ASP A 46 -15.27 -16.68 3.12
N GLN A 47 -14.32 -16.63 2.21
CA GLN A 47 -14.51 -17.08 0.82
C GLN A 47 -14.31 -18.58 0.72
N LYS A 48 -15.31 -19.28 0.16
CA LYS A 48 -15.31 -20.75 0.12
C LYS A 48 -14.64 -21.34 -1.11
N SER A 49 -14.53 -20.61 -2.19
CA SER A 49 -13.99 -21.14 -3.43
C SER A 49 -13.28 -20.08 -4.26
N GLY A 50 -12.27 -20.51 -4.98
CA GLY A 50 -11.50 -19.76 -5.95
C GLY A 50 -10.92 -20.74 -6.96
N ASN A 51 -10.06 -20.24 -7.86
CA ASN A 51 -9.35 -21.10 -8.79
C ASN A 51 -8.18 -21.79 -8.09
N THR A 52 -8.12 -23.12 -8.12
CA THR A 52 -7.07 -23.92 -7.47
C THR A 52 -5.67 -23.71 -8.08
N HIS A 53 -5.58 -23.16 -9.28
CA HIS A 53 -4.31 -22.84 -9.95
C HIS A 53 -3.79 -21.44 -9.63
N VAL A 54 -4.51 -20.66 -8.83
CA VAL A 54 -4.18 -19.29 -8.46
C VAL A 54 -3.95 -19.21 -6.97
N ALA A 55 -2.82 -18.63 -6.55
CA ALA A 55 -2.45 -18.56 -5.14
C ALA A 55 -3.49 -17.80 -4.32
N PRO A 56 -3.95 -18.35 -3.19
CA PRO A 56 -4.75 -17.59 -2.24
C PRO A 56 -3.91 -16.47 -1.60
N PHE A 57 -4.55 -15.40 -1.17
CA PHE A 57 -3.85 -14.26 -0.57
C PHE A 57 -3.05 -14.63 0.68
N SER A 58 -3.52 -15.59 1.46
CA SER A 58 -2.76 -16.11 2.59
C SER A 58 -1.42 -16.71 2.18
N ALA A 59 -1.36 -17.42 1.06
CA ALA A 59 -0.12 -17.98 0.52
C ALA A 59 0.79 -16.89 -0.05
N VAL A 60 0.22 -15.90 -0.74
CA VAL A 60 0.99 -14.75 -1.25
C VAL A 60 1.68 -14.02 -0.10
N ALA A 61 0.97 -13.75 0.98
CA ALA A 61 1.51 -13.03 2.14
C ALA A 61 2.59 -13.81 2.89
N GLN A 62 2.61 -15.14 2.75
CA GLN A 62 3.59 -16.02 3.41
C GLN A 62 4.77 -16.39 2.51
N MET A 63 4.83 -15.92 1.27
CA MET A 63 5.94 -16.20 0.38
C MET A 63 7.27 -15.71 0.98
N PRO A 64 8.37 -16.49 0.86
CA PRO A 64 9.69 -16.02 1.26
C PRO A 64 10.04 -14.72 0.53
N GLY A 65 10.52 -13.70 1.27
CA GLY A 65 10.85 -12.41 0.70
C GLY A 65 9.64 -11.54 0.36
N PHE A 66 8.46 -11.85 0.86
CA PHE A 66 7.27 -11.02 0.66
C PHE A 66 7.53 -9.58 1.11
N ASP A 67 7.18 -8.64 0.25
CA ASP A 67 7.33 -7.21 0.47
C ASP A 67 6.09 -6.49 -0.07
N ALA A 68 5.35 -5.80 0.82
CA ALA A 68 4.12 -5.13 0.44
C ALA A 68 4.33 -4.02 -0.60
N ALA A 69 5.45 -3.29 -0.53
CA ALA A 69 5.76 -2.24 -1.49
C ALA A 69 6.04 -2.82 -2.90
N LYS A 70 6.76 -3.92 -2.97
CA LYS A 70 7.00 -4.64 -4.25
C LYS A 70 5.70 -5.21 -4.81
N LEU A 71 4.85 -5.76 -3.95
CA LEU A 71 3.54 -6.27 -4.37
C LEU A 71 2.67 -5.14 -4.93
N ALA A 72 2.65 -3.97 -4.29
CA ALA A 72 1.90 -2.82 -4.79
C ALA A 72 2.38 -2.40 -6.18
N LEU A 73 3.69 -2.37 -6.43
CA LEU A 73 4.26 -2.10 -7.75
C LEU A 73 3.86 -3.16 -8.78
N TYR A 74 3.88 -4.42 -8.40
CA TYR A 74 3.46 -5.53 -9.25
C TYR A 74 1.99 -5.40 -9.67
N LEU A 75 1.11 -5.00 -8.75
CA LEU A 75 -0.31 -4.80 -9.02
C LEU A 75 -0.59 -3.63 -9.99
N LEU A 76 0.33 -2.68 -10.10
CA LEU A 76 0.25 -1.56 -11.05
C LEU A 76 0.69 -1.92 -12.46
N THR A 77 1.39 -3.04 -12.62
CA THR A 77 1.97 -3.46 -13.90
C THR A 77 1.04 -4.49 -14.55
N PRO A 78 0.52 -4.25 -15.76
CA PRO A 78 -0.23 -5.25 -16.50
C PRO A 78 0.63 -6.51 -16.71
N HIS A 79 0.07 -7.68 -16.44
CA HIS A 79 0.75 -8.96 -16.64
C HIS A 79 -0.21 -10.04 -17.12
N PRO A 80 0.29 -11.08 -17.81
CA PRO A 80 -0.56 -12.15 -18.35
C PRO A 80 -1.40 -12.82 -17.29
N LYS A 81 -2.62 -13.20 -17.62
CA LYS A 81 -3.58 -13.95 -16.80
C LYS A 81 -4.29 -13.17 -15.71
N MET A 82 -3.88 -11.94 -15.42
CA MET A 82 -4.64 -11.05 -14.55
C MET A 82 -5.18 -9.87 -15.36
N PRO A 83 -6.42 -9.43 -15.13
CA PRO A 83 -6.94 -8.24 -15.81
C PRO A 83 -6.20 -6.98 -15.37
N ASP A 84 -6.10 -6.01 -16.29
CA ASP A 84 -5.68 -4.66 -15.90
C ASP A 84 -6.85 -3.99 -15.17
N MET A 85 -6.66 -3.71 -13.89
CA MET A 85 -7.68 -3.12 -13.03
C MET A 85 -7.59 -1.59 -12.99
N SER A 86 -6.63 -0.99 -13.67
CA SER A 86 -6.36 0.45 -13.68
C SER A 86 -6.30 1.05 -12.27
N LEU A 87 -5.62 0.36 -11.37
CA LEU A 87 -5.48 0.79 -9.98
C LEU A 87 -4.64 2.06 -9.87
N SER A 88 -5.03 2.96 -8.97
CA SER A 88 -4.15 4.02 -8.51
C SER A 88 -3.05 3.46 -7.61
N ARG A 89 -1.99 4.23 -7.38
CA ARG A 89 -0.92 3.86 -6.43
C ARG A 89 -1.46 3.66 -5.02
N ALA A 90 -2.39 4.52 -4.59
CA ALA A 90 -3.04 4.39 -3.29
C ALA A 90 -3.87 3.10 -3.20
N GLU A 91 -4.63 2.77 -4.23
CA GLU A 91 -5.43 1.54 -4.27
C GLU A 91 -4.54 0.29 -4.27
N ALA A 92 -3.45 0.30 -5.02
CA ALA A 92 -2.48 -0.81 -5.00
C ALA A 92 -1.83 -0.98 -3.61
N ALA A 93 -1.51 0.11 -2.94
CA ALA A 93 -1.00 0.10 -1.57
C ALA A 93 -2.04 -0.44 -0.57
N ASP A 94 -3.30 -0.06 -0.72
CA ASP A 94 -4.41 -0.56 0.11
C ASP A 94 -4.62 -2.07 -0.08
N LEU A 95 -4.58 -2.55 -1.31
CA LEU A 95 -4.63 -3.98 -1.62
C LEU A 95 -3.45 -4.74 -1.00
N ALA A 96 -2.24 -4.25 -1.13
CA ALA A 96 -1.06 -4.87 -0.53
C ALA A 96 -1.17 -4.91 1.00
N ALA A 97 -1.66 -3.85 1.63
CA ALA A 97 -1.91 -3.81 3.07
C ALA A 97 -2.95 -4.85 3.51
N PHE A 98 -4.02 -5.03 2.74
CA PHE A 98 -5.00 -6.07 3.00
C PHE A 98 -4.40 -7.47 2.86
N ILE A 99 -3.62 -7.73 1.81
CA ILE A 99 -2.96 -9.02 1.59
C ILE A 99 -2.05 -9.38 2.75
N VAL A 100 -1.30 -8.42 3.31
CA VAL A 100 -0.48 -8.63 4.52
C VAL A 100 -1.31 -9.25 5.66
N THR A 101 -2.54 -8.76 5.86
CA THR A 101 -3.40 -9.26 6.94
C THR A 101 -3.82 -10.72 6.77
N GLN A 102 -3.81 -11.23 5.54
CA GLN A 102 -4.21 -12.62 5.25
C GLN A 102 -3.11 -13.64 5.57
N GLY A 103 -1.89 -13.19 5.80
CA GLY A 103 -0.77 -14.05 6.20
C GLY A 103 -0.64 -14.32 7.69
N ARG A 104 -1.52 -13.76 8.48
CA ARG A 104 -1.50 -13.88 9.95
C ARG A 104 -2.30 -15.07 10.44
#